data_15edf21b32d83db5ad2bf4e6b36b3d95
#
_entry.id   15edf21b32d83db5ad2bf4e6b36b3d95
#
_cell.length_a   1.000
_cell.length_b   1.000
_cell.length_c   1.000
_cell.angle_alpha   90.00
_cell.angle_beta   90.00
_cell.angle_gamma   90.00
#
_symmetry.space_group_name_H-M   'P 1'
#
loop_
_entity.id
_entity.type
_entity.pdbx_description
1 polymer ?
#
loop_
_entity_poly.entity_id
_entity_poly.type
_entity_poly.pdbx_seq_one_letter_code
_entity_poly.pdbx_strand_id
1 'polypeptide(L)'
;MNKYITKLVTLLPFKNYSLNEHAQKRQKELQEDFIKQLYNLGGSISFSDAFKQKKLLNVTQDELEKVIGAIVLTKEITANEQLELTEKGEQHALKLIRAHRIYEQYLAEHSGYAPTEWHQRANRMEHVISDEEQSRIASLLGNPLFDPHGDPIPTQSLAMMPNDTCELPLKEHTWWRITHVEDDNNKLFKQIADLGLTKDSIIYITEINSTSFSFRYEGEQMCLPLVALEAMNRVEVTKEEAESMPETRAQRLTTIEANEQATIVGLSPSCRGALRRRLMDLGFVKGSRIAIDMESPMRNPVAYVVRGTVIALRHDQAQYILIQNVRKVANDVQ
;
A
#
# COMPACT_ATOMS: atom_id res chain seq x y z
N MET A 1 -38.45 -13.93 -18.59
CA MET A 1 -37.66 -12.70 -18.82
C MET A 1 -37.83 -11.84 -17.57
N ASN A 2 -36.74 -11.57 -16.84
CA ASN A 2 -36.79 -10.99 -15.51
C ASN A 2 -37.27 -9.53 -15.57
N LYS A 3 -38.20 -9.12 -14.66
CA LYS A 3 -38.84 -7.81 -14.58
C LYS A 3 -37.81 -6.64 -14.54
N TYR A 4 -36.60 -6.93 -14.05
CA TYR A 4 -35.50 -5.97 -14.01
C TYR A 4 -34.81 -5.78 -15.38
N ILE A 5 -34.70 -6.83 -16.19
CA ILE A 5 -34.07 -6.74 -17.53
C ILE A 5 -34.95 -5.87 -18.45
N THR A 6 -36.29 -6.07 -18.41
CA THR A 6 -37.20 -5.25 -19.20
C THR A 6 -37.16 -3.77 -18.80
N LYS A 7 -36.98 -3.48 -17.50
CA LYS A 7 -36.85 -2.10 -16.98
C LYS A 7 -35.52 -1.46 -17.37
N LEU A 8 -34.41 -2.22 -17.34
CA LEU A 8 -33.09 -1.75 -17.76
C LEU A 8 -33.02 -1.39 -19.25
N VAL A 9 -33.68 -2.19 -20.11
CA VAL A 9 -33.68 -1.95 -21.56
C VAL A 9 -34.62 -0.80 -21.96
N THR A 10 -35.74 -0.58 -21.22
CA THR A 10 -36.70 0.50 -21.51
C THR A 10 -36.28 1.86 -20.97
N LEU A 11 -35.33 1.93 -20.07
CA LEU A 11 -34.82 3.20 -19.50
C LEU A 11 -33.76 3.90 -20.35
N LEU A 12 -33.37 3.34 -21.51
CA LEU A 12 -32.46 4.00 -22.42
C LEU A 12 -33.24 4.97 -23.33
N PRO A 13 -33.20 6.28 -23.09
CA PRO A 13 -33.77 7.23 -24.04
C PRO A 13 -32.88 7.31 -25.26
N PHE A 14 -33.35 6.89 -26.41
CA PHE A 14 -32.83 7.28 -27.72
C PHE A 14 -32.99 8.81 -27.89
N LYS A 15 -32.25 9.61 -27.13
CA LYS A 15 -32.12 11.04 -27.35
C LYS A 15 -30.64 11.40 -27.28
N ASN A 16 -30.10 11.83 -28.41
CA ASN A 16 -28.83 12.51 -28.55
C ASN A 16 -28.85 13.78 -27.65
N TYR A 17 -28.53 13.62 -26.36
CA TYR A 17 -28.05 14.72 -25.56
C TYR A 17 -26.54 14.76 -25.76
N SER A 18 -26.01 15.87 -26.25
CA SER A 18 -24.62 16.22 -26.11
C SER A 18 -24.37 16.38 -24.61
N LEU A 19 -24.02 15.26 -23.95
CA LEU A 19 -23.55 15.28 -22.58
C LEU A 19 -22.27 16.13 -22.59
N ASN A 20 -22.19 17.09 -21.68
CA ASN A 20 -20.97 17.85 -21.44
C ASN A 20 -19.83 16.84 -21.23
N GLU A 21 -18.65 17.10 -21.76
CA GLU A 21 -17.47 16.22 -21.67
C GLU A 21 -17.20 15.71 -20.24
N HIS A 22 -17.43 16.58 -19.25
CA HIS A 22 -17.33 16.20 -17.83
C HIS A 22 -18.34 15.12 -17.40
N ALA A 23 -19.56 15.17 -17.92
CA ALA A 23 -20.58 14.17 -17.60
C ALA A 23 -20.28 12.83 -18.26
N GLN A 24 -19.77 12.86 -19.50
CA GLN A 24 -19.33 11.65 -20.20
C GLN A 24 -18.12 11.00 -19.52
N LYS A 25 -17.14 11.80 -19.12
CA LYS A 25 -15.98 11.34 -18.37
C LYS A 25 -16.39 10.68 -17.05
N ARG A 26 -17.22 11.36 -16.24
CA ARG A 26 -17.72 10.81 -14.98
C ARG A 26 -18.50 9.50 -15.20
N GLN A 27 -19.31 9.42 -16.25
CA GLN A 27 -20.07 8.20 -16.53
C GLN A 27 -19.13 7.04 -16.89
N LYS A 28 -18.06 7.31 -17.65
CA LYS A 28 -17.05 6.31 -17.98
C LYS A 28 -16.33 5.83 -16.71
N GLU A 29 -15.86 6.74 -15.88
CA GLU A 29 -15.20 6.42 -14.60
C GLU A 29 -16.09 5.53 -13.72
N LEU A 30 -17.37 5.88 -13.57
CA LEU A 30 -18.32 5.06 -12.80
C LEU A 30 -18.55 3.66 -13.39
N GLN A 31 -18.51 3.50 -14.71
CA GLN A 31 -18.59 2.18 -15.36
C GLN A 31 -17.35 1.34 -15.05
N GLU A 32 -16.18 1.94 -15.15
CA GLU A 32 -14.89 1.32 -14.86
C GLU A 32 -14.79 0.93 -13.39
N ASP A 33 -15.18 1.82 -12.47
CA ASP A 33 -15.26 1.53 -11.02
C ASP A 33 -16.18 0.35 -10.73
N PHE A 34 -17.37 0.30 -11.36
CA PHE A 34 -18.30 -0.80 -11.15
C PHE A 34 -17.75 -2.13 -11.66
N ILE A 35 -17.11 -2.14 -12.83
CA ILE A 35 -16.49 -3.34 -13.41
C ILE A 35 -15.37 -3.86 -12.49
N LYS A 36 -14.47 -2.96 -12.04
CA LYS A 36 -13.39 -3.28 -11.10
C LYS A 36 -13.95 -3.85 -9.80
N GLN A 37 -14.98 -3.23 -9.25
CA GLN A 37 -15.62 -3.69 -8.03
C GLN A 37 -16.30 -5.06 -8.21
N LEU A 38 -16.98 -5.28 -9.32
CA LEU A 38 -17.58 -6.58 -9.60
C LEU A 38 -16.53 -7.68 -9.70
N TYR A 39 -15.37 -7.39 -10.28
CA TYR A 39 -14.24 -8.31 -10.31
C TYR A 39 -13.74 -8.66 -8.89
N ASN A 40 -13.56 -7.67 -8.03
CA ASN A 40 -13.13 -7.87 -6.65
C ASN A 40 -14.13 -8.68 -5.81
N LEU A 41 -15.42 -8.64 -6.18
CA LEU A 41 -16.48 -9.45 -5.56
C LEU A 41 -16.59 -10.87 -6.14
N GLY A 42 -15.64 -11.32 -6.95
CA GLY A 42 -15.62 -12.67 -7.54
C GLY A 42 -16.30 -12.77 -8.91
N GLY A 43 -16.50 -11.64 -9.60
CA GLY A 43 -16.99 -11.59 -10.97
C GLY A 43 -18.51 -11.71 -11.14
N SER A 44 -19.24 -12.00 -10.07
CA SER A 44 -20.71 -12.08 -10.11
C SER A 44 -21.36 -11.53 -8.84
N ILE A 45 -22.57 -10.95 -8.99
CA ILE A 45 -23.30 -10.37 -7.87
C ILE A 45 -24.82 -10.40 -8.12
N SER A 46 -25.60 -10.61 -7.08
CA SER A 46 -27.06 -10.48 -7.18
C SER A 46 -27.47 -9.03 -7.46
N PHE A 47 -28.62 -8.81 -8.12
CA PHE A 47 -29.14 -7.46 -8.34
C PHE A 47 -29.36 -6.69 -7.03
N SER A 48 -29.79 -7.38 -5.97
CA SER A 48 -30.02 -6.77 -4.66
C SER A 48 -28.72 -6.26 -4.03
N ASP A 49 -27.63 -7.02 -4.17
CA ASP A 49 -26.34 -6.65 -3.63
C ASP A 49 -25.63 -5.60 -4.50
N ALA A 50 -25.81 -5.67 -5.84
CA ALA A 50 -25.35 -4.62 -6.73
C ALA A 50 -25.90 -3.24 -6.34
N PHE A 51 -27.18 -3.16 -5.97
CA PHE A 51 -27.78 -1.90 -5.50
C PHE A 51 -27.26 -1.42 -4.14
N LYS A 52 -26.65 -2.29 -3.33
CA LYS A 52 -25.96 -1.87 -2.10
C LYS A 52 -24.65 -1.13 -2.41
N GLN A 53 -24.02 -1.41 -3.57
CA GLN A 53 -22.79 -0.76 -4.00
C GLN A 53 -22.93 0.74 -4.26
N LYS A 54 -24.16 1.25 -4.43
CA LYS A 54 -24.40 2.70 -4.61
C LYS A 54 -23.74 3.60 -3.56
N LYS A 55 -23.56 3.10 -2.33
CA LYS A 55 -22.91 3.85 -1.26
C LYS A 55 -21.40 3.98 -1.49
N LEU A 56 -20.76 2.92 -1.97
CA LEU A 56 -19.32 2.90 -2.26
C LEU A 56 -19.01 3.78 -3.47
N LEU A 57 -19.83 3.70 -4.51
CA LEU A 57 -19.69 4.51 -5.72
C LEU A 57 -20.20 5.95 -5.55
N ASN A 58 -20.81 6.27 -4.42
CA ASN A 58 -21.40 7.58 -4.13
C ASN A 58 -22.36 8.06 -5.24
N VAL A 59 -23.28 7.19 -5.65
CA VAL A 59 -24.27 7.42 -6.71
C VAL A 59 -25.69 7.17 -6.24
N THR A 60 -26.66 7.74 -6.95
CA THR A 60 -28.08 7.41 -6.78
C THR A 60 -28.40 6.08 -7.41
N GLN A 61 -29.56 5.50 -7.07
CA GLN A 61 -30.02 4.26 -7.68
C GLN A 61 -30.22 4.39 -9.21
N ASP A 62 -30.80 5.52 -9.65
CA ASP A 62 -31.04 5.79 -11.07
C ASP A 62 -29.73 5.92 -11.88
N GLU A 63 -28.69 6.52 -11.26
CA GLU A 63 -27.35 6.58 -11.87
C GLU A 63 -26.73 5.20 -11.97
N LEU A 64 -26.82 4.37 -10.92
CA LEU A 64 -26.31 3.01 -10.94
C LEU A 64 -27.03 2.13 -11.99
N GLU A 65 -28.37 2.23 -12.10
CA GLU A 65 -29.13 1.52 -13.12
C GLU A 65 -28.67 1.91 -14.54
N LYS A 66 -28.37 3.20 -14.79
CA LYS A 66 -27.81 3.67 -16.06
C LYS A 66 -26.41 3.14 -16.32
N VAL A 67 -25.55 3.12 -15.29
CA VAL A 67 -24.19 2.57 -15.38
C VAL A 67 -24.27 1.06 -15.75
N ILE A 68 -25.05 0.27 -15.02
CA ILE A 68 -25.22 -1.16 -15.29
C ILE A 68 -25.77 -1.38 -16.70
N GLY A 69 -26.81 -0.62 -17.09
CA GLY A 69 -27.39 -0.72 -18.45
C GLY A 69 -26.38 -0.44 -19.55
N ALA A 70 -25.50 0.56 -19.37
CA ALA A 70 -24.44 0.89 -20.32
C ALA A 70 -23.40 -0.24 -20.43
N ILE A 71 -22.98 -0.82 -19.31
CA ILE A 71 -21.99 -1.91 -19.27
C ILE A 71 -22.57 -3.20 -19.90
N VAL A 72 -23.87 -3.46 -19.73
CA VAL A 72 -24.56 -4.57 -20.44
C VAL A 72 -24.53 -4.35 -21.95
N LEU A 73 -24.75 -3.12 -22.42
CA LEU A 73 -24.71 -2.79 -23.85
C LEU A 73 -23.33 -2.96 -24.46
N THR A 74 -22.26 -2.66 -23.71
CA THR A 74 -20.87 -2.88 -24.16
C THR A 74 -20.46 -4.35 -24.08
N LYS A 75 -21.34 -5.23 -23.56
CA LYS A 75 -21.12 -6.67 -23.37
C LYS A 75 -19.96 -6.99 -22.41
N GLU A 76 -19.72 -6.15 -21.44
CA GLU A 76 -18.72 -6.39 -20.40
C GLU A 76 -19.32 -7.10 -19.20
N ILE A 77 -20.65 -6.99 -19.01
CA ILE A 77 -21.41 -7.82 -18.09
C ILE A 77 -22.62 -8.45 -18.78
N THR A 78 -23.07 -9.56 -18.24
CA THR A 78 -24.40 -10.15 -18.52
C THR A 78 -25.34 -9.89 -17.37
N ALA A 79 -26.64 -9.79 -17.67
CA ALA A 79 -27.69 -9.51 -16.69
C ALA A 79 -28.83 -10.54 -16.87
N ASN A 80 -28.61 -11.75 -16.36
CA ASN A 80 -29.60 -12.84 -16.41
C ASN A 80 -30.30 -12.97 -15.05
N GLU A 81 -29.94 -13.97 -14.24
CA GLU A 81 -30.41 -14.12 -12.86
C GLU A 81 -29.62 -13.22 -11.91
N GLN A 82 -28.39 -12.94 -12.25
CA GLN A 82 -27.45 -12.05 -11.56
C GLN A 82 -26.64 -11.24 -12.58
N LEU A 83 -25.87 -10.29 -12.11
CA LEU A 83 -24.88 -9.58 -12.91
C LEU A 83 -23.57 -10.38 -12.90
N GLU A 84 -23.03 -10.69 -14.06
CA GLU A 84 -21.80 -11.47 -14.20
C GLU A 84 -20.86 -10.80 -15.19
N LEU A 85 -19.56 -10.74 -14.87
CA LEU A 85 -18.54 -10.31 -15.81
C LEU A 85 -18.48 -11.29 -16.99
N THR A 86 -18.32 -10.74 -18.16
CA THR A 86 -17.89 -11.51 -19.34
C THR A 86 -16.37 -11.56 -19.37
N GLU A 87 -15.77 -12.39 -20.23
CA GLU A 87 -14.33 -12.39 -20.47
C GLU A 87 -13.81 -10.98 -20.82
N LYS A 88 -14.57 -10.22 -21.63
CA LYS A 88 -14.24 -8.82 -21.95
C LYS A 88 -14.24 -7.92 -20.73
N GLY A 89 -15.25 -8.08 -19.86
CA GLY A 89 -15.34 -7.30 -18.61
C GLY A 89 -14.23 -7.65 -17.63
N GLU A 90 -13.88 -8.93 -17.52
CA GLU A 90 -12.77 -9.39 -16.69
C GLU A 90 -11.43 -8.82 -17.17
N GLN A 91 -11.17 -8.88 -18.49
CA GLN A 91 -9.96 -8.28 -19.07
C GLN A 91 -9.91 -6.77 -18.83
N HIS A 92 -11.04 -6.07 -18.91
CA HIS A 92 -11.11 -4.64 -18.62
C HIS A 92 -10.83 -4.34 -17.14
N ALA A 93 -11.44 -5.10 -16.21
CA ALA A 93 -11.16 -4.99 -14.79
C ALA A 93 -9.67 -5.19 -14.48
N LEU A 94 -9.05 -6.23 -15.04
CA LEU A 94 -7.63 -6.53 -14.84
C LEU A 94 -6.72 -5.42 -15.38
N LYS A 95 -7.07 -4.76 -16.48
CA LYS A 95 -6.34 -3.59 -16.98
C LYS A 95 -6.40 -2.41 -16.01
N LEU A 96 -7.58 -2.12 -15.47
CA LEU A 96 -7.75 -1.05 -14.48
C LEU A 96 -6.97 -1.35 -13.20
N ILE A 97 -7.07 -2.58 -12.68
CA ILE A 97 -6.33 -3.03 -11.50
C ILE A 97 -4.82 -2.92 -11.75
N ARG A 98 -4.34 -3.32 -12.95
CA ARG A 98 -2.93 -3.17 -13.31
C ARG A 98 -2.51 -1.70 -13.33
N ALA A 99 -3.30 -0.83 -13.94
CA ALA A 99 -3.04 0.61 -13.99
C ALA A 99 -2.93 1.22 -12.60
N HIS A 100 -3.88 0.87 -11.74
CA HIS A 100 -3.93 1.28 -10.34
C HIS A 100 -2.66 0.90 -9.60
N ARG A 101 -2.36 -0.40 -9.52
CA ARG A 101 -1.26 -0.95 -8.73
C ARG A 101 0.12 -0.54 -9.23
N ILE A 102 0.31 -0.44 -10.55
CA ILE A 102 1.55 0.12 -11.12
C ILE A 102 1.73 1.58 -10.72
N TYR A 103 0.64 2.35 -10.73
CA TYR A 103 0.74 3.76 -10.38
C TYR A 103 0.96 3.99 -8.89
N GLU A 104 0.37 3.18 -8.02
CA GLU A 104 0.68 3.17 -6.58
C GLU A 104 2.16 2.86 -6.33
N GLN A 105 2.71 1.84 -6.98
CA GLN A 105 4.13 1.51 -6.89
C GLN A 105 5.01 2.68 -7.37
N TYR A 106 4.61 3.35 -8.44
CA TYR A 106 5.29 4.55 -8.92
C TYR A 106 5.25 5.68 -7.89
N LEU A 107 4.11 5.94 -7.27
CA LEU A 107 3.98 6.95 -6.23
C LEU A 107 4.87 6.62 -5.01
N ALA A 108 4.88 5.38 -4.58
CA ALA A 108 5.68 4.92 -3.45
C ALA A 108 7.19 5.13 -3.70
N GLU A 109 7.68 4.88 -4.92
CA GLU A 109 9.11 4.94 -5.22
C GLU A 109 9.58 6.32 -5.71
N HIS A 110 8.72 7.07 -6.41
CA HIS A 110 9.13 8.27 -7.13
C HIS A 110 8.48 9.56 -6.63
N SER A 111 7.49 9.49 -5.72
CA SER A 111 6.87 10.68 -5.16
C SER A 111 7.32 10.98 -3.73
N GLY A 112 6.83 12.08 -3.17
CA GLY A 112 6.95 12.42 -1.76
C GLY A 112 5.62 12.32 -1.02
N TYR A 113 4.60 11.68 -1.61
CA TYR A 113 3.30 11.53 -0.99
C TYR A 113 3.33 10.49 0.14
N ALA A 114 2.50 10.71 1.16
CA ALA A 114 2.34 9.76 2.24
C ALA A 114 1.64 8.46 1.73
N PRO A 115 1.89 7.30 2.36
CA PRO A 115 1.23 6.04 1.97
C PRO A 115 -0.29 6.14 1.89
N THR A 116 -0.91 6.89 2.80
CA THR A 116 -2.36 7.12 2.84
C THR A 116 -2.93 7.94 1.67
N GLU A 117 -2.06 8.53 0.83
CA GLU A 117 -2.47 9.31 -0.34
C GLU A 117 -2.37 8.53 -1.66
N TRP A 118 -1.63 7.39 -1.68
CA TRP A 118 -1.35 6.68 -2.94
C TRP A 118 -2.61 6.13 -3.57
N HIS A 119 -3.43 5.42 -2.81
CA HIS A 119 -4.68 4.82 -3.28
C HIS A 119 -5.60 5.85 -3.95
N GLN A 120 -5.88 6.98 -3.28
CA GLN A 120 -6.75 8.00 -3.85
C GLN A 120 -6.19 8.61 -5.14
N ARG A 121 -4.86 8.71 -5.27
CA ARG A 121 -4.21 9.24 -6.47
C ARG A 121 -4.22 8.22 -7.59
N ALA A 122 -4.00 6.94 -7.29
CA ALA A 122 -4.06 5.85 -8.25
C ALA A 122 -5.48 5.67 -8.81
N ASN A 123 -6.52 5.73 -7.97
CA ASN A 123 -7.91 5.71 -8.38
C ASN A 123 -8.26 6.79 -9.43
N ARG A 124 -7.61 7.96 -9.39
CA ARG A 124 -7.83 9.01 -10.40
C ARG A 124 -7.06 8.74 -11.69
N MET A 125 -5.91 8.09 -11.58
CA MET A 125 -5.02 7.87 -12.73
C MET A 125 -5.39 6.64 -13.53
N GLU A 126 -5.97 5.61 -12.93
CA GLU A 126 -6.33 4.35 -13.60
C GLU A 126 -7.28 4.55 -14.78
N HIS A 127 -8.12 5.60 -14.75
CA HIS A 127 -9.07 5.94 -15.81
C HIS A 127 -8.47 6.73 -16.98
N VAL A 128 -7.25 7.24 -16.83
CA VAL A 128 -6.64 8.19 -17.79
C VAL A 128 -5.35 7.66 -18.39
N ILE A 129 -4.64 6.80 -17.68
CA ILE A 129 -3.34 6.27 -18.10
C ILE A 129 -3.47 5.31 -19.27
N SER A 130 -2.72 5.51 -20.35
CA SER A 130 -2.73 4.61 -21.51
C SER A 130 -1.96 3.32 -21.25
N ASP A 131 -2.26 2.26 -22.03
CA ASP A 131 -1.56 0.96 -21.97
C ASP A 131 -0.05 1.12 -22.23
N GLU A 132 0.33 2.06 -23.11
CA GLU A 132 1.74 2.38 -23.41
C GLU A 132 2.42 3.04 -22.21
N GLU A 133 1.72 3.96 -21.54
CA GLU A 133 2.25 4.65 -20.37
C GLU A 133 2.36 3.71 -19.18
N GLN A 134 1.37 2.83 -18.95
CA GLN A 134 1.45 1.76 -17.96
C GLN A 134 2.68 0.88 -18.18
N SER A 135 2.92 0.46 -19.44
CA SER A 135 4.06 -0.38 -19.79
C SER A 135 5.39 0.34 -19.56
N ARG A 136 5.46 1.63 -19.86
CA ARG A 136 6.63 2.47 -19.63
C ARG A 136 6.94 2.61 -18.14
N ILE A 137 5.91 2.89 -17.32
CA ILE A 137 6.05 3.00 -15.86
C ILE A 137 6.46 1.64 -15.27
N ALA A 138 5.80 0.54 -15.67
CA ALA A 138 6.16 -0.80 -15.21
C ALA A 138 7.63 -1.13 -15.51
N SER A 139 8.12 -0.80 -16.72
CA SER A 139 9.52 -1.01 -17.11
C SER A 139 10.47 -0.14 -16.27
N LEU A 140 10.12 1.11 -16.00
CA LEU A 140 10.90 2.02 -15.13
C LEU A 140 11.06 1.44 -13.72
N LEU A 141 10.03 0.78 -13.20
CA LEU A 141 9.99 0.15 -11.89
C LEU A 141 10.61 -1.27 -11.86
N GLY A 142 11.14 -1.76 -12.99
CA GLY A 142 11.69 -3.11 -13.10
C GLY A 142 10.63 -4.20 -13.17
N ASN A 143 9.42 -3.89 -13.64
CA ASN A 143 8.26 -4.78 -13.74
C ASN A 143 7.90 -5.44 -12.39
N PRO A 144 7.46 -4.67 -11.40
CA PRO A 144 7.14 -5.18 -10.08
C PRO A 144 6.01 -6.21 -10.15
N LEU A 145 6.10 -7.24 -9.31
CA LEU A 145 5.07 -8.29 -9.21
C LEU A 145 3.97 -7.92 -8.22
N PHE A 146 4.27 -7.02 -7.29
CA PHE A 146 3.35 -6.56 -6.24
C PHE A 146 3.42 -5.04 -6.13
N ASP A 147 2.34 -4.46 -5.70
CA ASP A 147 2.26 -3.04 -5.33
C ASP A 147 2.86 -2.78 -3.93
N PRO A 148 2.84 -1.53 -3.43
CA PRO A 148 3.42 -1.21 -2.12
C PRO A 148 2.72 -1.87 -0.94
N HIS A 149 1.46 -2.29 -1.12
CA HIS A 149 0.62 -2.92 -0.10
C HIS A 149 0.77 -4.44 -0.08
N GLY A 150 1.24 -5.01 -1.17
CA GLY A 150 1.45 -6.45 -1.36
C GLY A 150 0.43 -7.11 -2.27
N ASP A 151 -0.38 -6.31 -2.95
CA ASP A 151 -1.32 -6.80 -3.94
C ASP A 151 -0.61 -7.22 -5.23
N PRO A 152 -0.93 -8.40 -5.80
CA PRO A 152 -0.30 -8.87 -7.02
C PRO A 152 -0.68 -8.01 -8.22
N ILE A 153 0.29 -7.45 -8.92
CA ILE A 153 0.07 -6.67 -10.15
C ILE A 153 -0.22 -7.62 -11.30
N PRO A 154 -1.39 -7.52 -11.99
CA PRO A 154 -1.63 -8.31 -13.19
C PRO A 154 -0.52 -8.16 -14.21
N THR A 155 -0.10 -9.26 -14.85
CA THR A 155 0.93 -9.23 -15.89
C THR A 155 0.47 -8.44 -17.13
N GLN A 156 1.35 -8.22 -18.08
CA GLN A 156 0.96 -7.60 -19.36
C GLN A 156 -0.05 -8.46 -20.15
N SER A 157 -0.03 -9.78 -19.95
CA SER A 157 -1.03 -10.70 -20.49
C SER A 157 -2.28 -10.84 -19.62
N LEU A 158 -2.42 -9.99 -18.60
CA LEU A 158 -3.53 -9.95 -17.63
C LEU A 158 -3.66 -11.22 -16.77
N ALA A 159 -2.60 -12.00 -16.61
CA ALA A 159 -2.57 -13.09 -15.63
C ALA A 159 -2.34 -12.52 -14.22
N MET A 160 -3.13 -13.00 -13.25
CA MET A 160 -3.00 -12.64 -11.83
C MET A 160 -2.26 -13.74 -11.07
N MET A 161 -1.31 -13.37 -10.23
CA MET A 161 -0.71 -14.30 -9.28
C MET A 161 -1.71 -14.57 -8.13
N PRO A 162 -1.77 -15.82 -7.61
CA PRO A 162 -2.57 -16.08 -6.42
C PRO A 162 -2.03 -15.28 -5.23
N ASN A 163 -2.94 -14.78 -4.41
CA ASN A 163 -2.58 -14.14 -3.15
C ASN A 163 -2.54 -15.22 -2.07
N ASP A 164 -1.35 -15.49 -1.52
CA ASP A 164 -1.19 -16.47 -0.45
C ASP A 164 -1.68 -15.84 0.87
N THR A 165 -2.93 -16.09 1.21
CA THR A 165 -3.49 -15.74 2.52
C THR A 165 -3.24 -16.89 3.49
N CYS A 166 -2.41 -16.66 4.50
CA CYS A 166 -2.23 -17.60 5.60
C CYS A 166 -2.94 -17.05 6.84
N GLU A 167 -4.03 -17.72 7.25
CA GLU A 167 -4.84 -17.36 8.43
C GLU A 167 -4.38 -18.08 9.70
N LEU A 168 -3.09 -18.31 9.88
CA LEU A 168 -2.62 -18.90 11.12
C LEU A 168 -2.86 -17.95 12.31
N PRO A 169 -3.34 -18.49 13.45
CA PRO A 169 -3.51 -17.67 14.65
C PRO A 169 -2.15 -17.16 15.12
N LEU A 170 -2.13 -15.88 15.50
CA LEU A 170 -0.93 -15.26 16.06
C LEU A 170 -0.52 -15.98 17.35
N LYS A 171 0.79 -16.16 17.57
CA LYS A 171 1.36 -16.77 18.76
C LYS A 171 2.40 -15.85 19.37
N GLU A 172 2.48 -15.83 20.69
CA GLU A 172 3.55 -15.13 21.40
C GLU A 172 4.90 -15.79 21.15
N HIS A 173 5.93 -14.96 21.17
CA HIS A 173 7.33 -15.37 21.00
C HIS A 173 7.64 -16.00 19.63
N THR A 174 6.89 -15.57 18.59
CA THR A 174 7.09 -15.98 17.20
C THR A 174 7.42 -14.80 16.28
N TRP A 175 8.04 -15.11 15.15
CA TRP A 175 8.38 -14.15 14.12
C TRP A 175 7.40 -14.24 12.98
N TRP A 176 6.97 -13.09 12.46
CA TRP A 176 6.01 -12.98 11.37
C TRP A 176 6.48 -12.00 10.33
N ARG A 177 6.37 -12.38 9.06
CA ARG A 177 6.55 -11.48 7.93
C ARG A 177 5.18 -11.02 7.44
N ILE A 178 5.00 -9.71 7.32
CA ILE A 178 3.80 -9.12 6.71
C ILE A 178 3.91 -9.29 5.20
N THR A 179 2.92 -9.93 4.58
CA THR A 179 2.88 -10.16 3.13
C THR A 179 1.98 -9.18 2.41
N HIS A 180 0.97 -8.63 3.10
CA HIS A 180 0.04 -7.65 2.57
C HIS A 180 -0.55 -6.79 3.69
N VAL A 181 -0.85 -5.53 3.39
CA VAL A 181 -1.55 -4.58 4.28
C VAL A 181 -2.72 -3.98 3.52
N GLU A 182 -3.95 -4.27 3.98
CA GLU A 182 -5.20 -3.78 3.42
C GLU A 182 -5.34 -2.27 3.62
N ASP A 183 -5.63 -1.51 2.58
CA ASP A 183 -5.73 -0.04 2.59
C ASP A 183 -7.17 0.51 2.42
N ASP A 184 -8.17 -0.35 2.20
CA ASP A 184 -9.58 0.02 2.09
C ASP A 184 -10.10 0.74 3.34
N ASN A 185 -9.62 0.35 4.52
CA ASN A 185 -9.91 1.02 5.78
C ASN A 185 -8.83 2.04 6.13
N ASN A 186 -8.96 3.25 5.58
CA ASN A 186 -8.01 4.36 5.79
C ASN A 186 -7.59 4.60 7.24
N LYS A 187 -8.49 4.35 8.21
CA LYS A 187 -8.22 4.59 9.63
C LYS A 187 -7.28 3.53 10.21
N LEU A 188 -7.51 2.27 9.84
CA LEU A 188 -6.72 1.15 10.27
C LEU A 188 -5.38 1.11 9.54
N PHE A 189 -5.42 1.32 8.21
CA PHE A 189 -4.23 1.45 7.39
C PHE A 189 -3.29 2.53 7.92
N LYS A 190 -3.84 3.72 8.27
CA LYS A 190 -3.03 4.80 8.85
C LYS A 190 -2.34 4.38 10.15
N GLN A 191 -3.01 3.66 11.04
CA GLN A 191 -2.40 3.18 12.29
C GLN A 191 -1.23 2.23 12.01
N ILE A 192 -1.36 1.33 11.03
CA ILE A 192 -0.32 0.40 10.62
C ILE A 192 0.85 1.14 9.96
N ALA A 193 0.55 2.05 9.03
CA ALA A 193 1.53 2.83 8.28
C ALA A 193 2.31 3.82 9.18
N ASP A 194 1.67 4.42 10.19
CA ASP A 194 2.31 5.34 11.15
C ASP A 194 3.40 4.62 11.98
N LEU A 195 3.30 3.29 12.19
CA LEU A 195 4.33 2.47 12.82
C LEU A 195 5.46 2.08 11.84
N GLY A 196 5.32 2.41 10.56
CA GLY A 196 6.27 2.06 9.51
C GLY A 196 6.15 0.62 9.01
N LEU A 197 5.05 -0.07 9.34
CA LEU A 197 4.81 -1.43 8.86
C LEU A 197 4.39 -1.39 7.38
N THR A 198 5.01 -2.24 6.59
CA THR A 198 4.76 -2.40 5.15
C THR A 198 4.84 -3.87 4.78
N LYS A 199 4.53 -4.20 3.54
CA LYS A 199 4.89 -5.50 2.97
C LYS A 199 6.37 -5.80 3.24
N ASP A 200 6.67 -7.04 3.55
CA ASP A 200 7.99 -7.61 3.91
C ASP A 200 8.54 -7.16 5.28
N SER A 201 7.82 -6.35 6.07
CA SER A 201 8.18 -6.07 7.47
C SER A 201 8.16 -7.37 8.29
N ILE A 202 9.23 -7.61 9.08
CA ILE A 202 9.33 -8.76 9.99
C ILE A 202 9.18 -8.27 11.42
N ILE A 203 8.15 -8.77 12.11
CA ILE A 203 7.81 -8.41 13.49
C ILE A 203 8.00 -9.60 14.41
N TYR A 204 8.38 -9.35 15.67
CA TYR A 204 8.47 -10.36 16.72
C TYR A 204 7.36 -10.11 17.74
N ILE A 205 6.44 -11.05 17.88
CA ILE A 205 5.33 -10.94 18.81
C ILE A 205 5.82 -11.17 20.23
N THR A 206 5.59 -10.21 21.10
CA THR A 206 6.02 -10.26 22.51
C THR A 206 4.89 -10.62 23.47
N GLU A 207 3.67 -10.16 23.19
CA GLU A 207 2.52 -10.35 24.06
C GLU A 207 1.21 -10.25 23.27
N ILE A 208 0.23 -11.04 23.61
CA ILE A 208 -1.13 -10.99 23.07
C ILE A 208 -2.12 -10.92 24.22
N ASN A 209 -2.97 -9.91 24.22
CA ASN A 209 -4.06 -9.79 25.18
C ASN A 209 -5.43 -9.75 24.48
N SER A 210 -6.52 -9.57 25.22
CA SER A 210 -7.89 -9.67 24.68
C SER A 210 -8.25 -8.59 23.65
N THR A 211 -7.52 -7.49 23.56
CA THR A 211 -7.87 -6.34 22.72
C THR A 211 -6.75 -5.87 21.80
N SER A 212 -5.50 -6.26 22.10
CA SER A 212 -4.32 -5.79 21.38
C SER A 212 -3.21 -6.85 21.38
N PHE A 213 -2.22 -6.64 20.54
CA PHE A 213 -0.97 -7.39 20.53
C PHE A 213 0.21 -6.44 20.52
N SER A 214 1.25 -6.83 21.25
CA SER A 214 2.51 -6.10 21.33
C SER A 214 3.58 -6.85 20.54
N PHE A 215 4.43 -6.10 19.86
CA PHE A 215 5.48 -6.67 19.02
C PHE A 215 6.71 -5.76 18.99
N ARG A 216 7.83 -6.35 18.63
CA ARG A 216 9.08 -5.61 18.39
C ARG A 216 9.33 -5.49 16.90
N TYR A 217 9.62 -4.27 16.46
CA TYR A 217 9.96 -3.93 15.09
C TYR A 217 11.06 -2.85 15.08
N GLU A 218 12.12 -3.05 14.30
CA GLU A 218 13.26 -2.13 14.17
C GLU A 218 13.82 -1.65 15.52
N GLY A 219 13.88 -2.56 16.51
CA GLY A 219 14.40 -2.28 17.86
C GLY A 219 13.40 -1.63 18.82
N GLU A 220 12.24 -1.23 18.38
CA GLU A 220 11.21 -0.60 19.20
C GLU A 220 10.09 -1.57 19.58
N GLN A 221 9.54 -1.38 20.78
CA GLN A 221 8.34 -2.08 21.24
C GLN A 221 7.11 -1.30 20.80
N MET A 222 6.23 -1.96 20.06
CA MET A 222 5.03 -1.36 19.49
C MET A 222 3.79 -2.17 19.88
N CYS A 223 2.61 -1.57 19.70
CA CYS A 223 1.34 -2.19 20.00
C CYS A 223 0.29 -1.81 18.94
N LEU A 224 -0.53 -2.77 18.54
CA LEU A 224 -1.71 -2.58 17.68
C LEU A 224 -2.93 -3.27 18.28
N PRO A 225 -4.14 -2.78 17.99
CA PRO A 225 -5.36 -3.47 18.34
C PRO A 225 -5.48 -4.77 17.53
N LEU A 226 -6.10 -5.82 18.10
CA LEU A 226 -6.28 -7.11 17.41
C LEU A 226 -7.00 -6.98 16.06
N VAL A 227 -7.91 -6.03 15.92
CA VAL A 227 -8.60 -5.75 14.64
C VAL A 227 -7.62 -5.40 13.51
N ALA A 228 -6.41 -4.93 13.81
CA ALA A 228 -5.39 -4.66 12.80
C ALA A 228 -4.90 -5.95 12.10
N LEU A 229 -5.08 -7.11 12.71
CA LEU A 229 -4.73 -8.40 12.10
C LEU A 229 -5.64 -8.75 10.90
N GLU A 230 -6.87 -8.23 10.89
CA GLU A 230 -7.80 -8.40 9.77
C GLU A 230 -7.34 -7.63 8.51
N ALA A 231 -6.54 -6.59 8.72
CA ALA A 231 -5.97 -5.77 7.64
C ALA A 231 -4.53 -6.17 7.27
N MET A 232 -3.99 -7.26 7.83
CA MET A 232 -2.61 -7.70 7.56
C MET A 232 -2.56 -9.19 7.25
N ASN A 233 -2.23 -9.55 6.01
CA ASN A 233 -1.81 -10.91 5.70
C ASN A 233 -0.38 -11.11 6.16
N ARG A 234 -0.08 -12.29 6.71
CA ARG A 234 1.20 -12.56 7.34
C ARG A 234 1.54 -14.05 7.27
N VAL A 235 2.82 -14.36 7.27
CA VAL A 235 3.33 -15.74 7.36
C VAL A 235 4.28 -15.84 8.55
N GLU A 236 4.20 -16.96 9.28
CA GLU A 236 5.17 -17.27 10.32
C GLU A 236 6.52 -17.59 9.66
N VAL A 237 7.60 -17.02 10.20
CA VAL A 237 8.97 -17.27 9.72
C VAL A 237 9.82 -17.85 10.84
N THR A 238 10.83 -18.64 10.49
CA THR A 238 11.72 -19.21 11.48
C THR A 238 12.60 -18.13 12.09
N LYS A 239 13.11 -18.40 13.29
CA LYS A 239 14.06 -17.50 13.96
C LYS A 239 15.31 -17.29 13.11
N GLU A 240 15.84 -18.34 12.49
CA GLU A 240 17.02 -18.31 11.65
C GLU A 240 16.78 -17.42 10.43
N GLU A 241 15.63 -17.53 9.80
CA GLU A 241 15.24 -16.69 8.67
C GLU A 241 15.12 -15.23 9.11
N ALA A 242 14.39 -14.94 10.18
CA ALA A 242 14.26 -13.59 10.72
C ALA A 242 15.62 -12.99 11.08
N GLU A 243 16.47 -13.73 11.81
CA GLU A 243 17.78 -13.23 12.23
C GLU A 243 18.80 -13.11 11.09
N SER A 244 18.54 -13.70 9.93
CA SER A 244 19.35 -13.50 8.72
C SER A 244 19.16 -12.11 8.11
N MET A 245 18.02 -11.45 8.39
CA MET A 245 17.70 -10.13 7.89
C MET A 245 18.33 -9.05 8.79
N PRO A 246 19.14 -8.14 8.23
CA PRO A 246 19.80 -7.09 9.03
C PRO A 246 18.84 -6.22 9.84
N GLU A 247 17.65 -5.98 9.30
CA GLU A 247 16.62 -5.12 9.88
C GLU A 247 16.10 -5.64 11.21
N THR A 248 16.01 -6.96 11.40
CA THR A 248 15.46 -7.56 12.64
C THR A 248 16.39 -7.39 13.85
N ARG A 249 17.69 -7.18 13.61
CA ARG A 249 18.69 -6.91 14.64
C ARG A 249 19.06 -5.44 14.72
N ALA A 250 18.47 -4.61 13.87
CA ALA A 250 18.71 -3.19 13.84
C ALA A 250 17.84 -2.47 14.85
N GLN A 251 18.26 -1.27 15.19
CA GLN A 251 17.44 -0.29 15.92
C GLN A 251 17.45 1.03 15.15
N ARG A 252 16.44 1.86 15.37
CA ARG A 252 16.34 3.16 14.71
C ARG A 252 17.40 4.12 15.25
N LEU A 253 17.92 4.99 14.39
CA LEU A 253 18.93 5.99 14.76
C LEU A 253 18.46 6.92 15.90
N THR A 254 17.16 7.12 16.03
CA THR A 254 16.55 7.91 17.10
C THR A 254 16.83 7.40 18.51
N THR A 255 17.30 6.16 18.66
CA THR A 255 17.63 5.53 19.95
C THR A 255 19.08 5.77 20.39
N ILE A 256 19.96 6.29 19.52
CA ILE A 256 21.36 6.56 19.89
C ILE A 256 21.44 7.71 20.89
N GLU A 257 22.37 7.61 21.82
CA GLU A 257 22.62 8.63 22.82
C GLU A 257 23.90 9.44 22.51
N ALA A 258 24.00 10.63 23.13
CA ALA A 258 25.23 11.38 23.10
C ALA A 258 26.38 10.50 23.65
N ASN A 259 27.57 10.58 23.06
CA ASN A 259 28.75 9.74 23.35
C ASN A 259 28.63 8.28 22.86
N GLU A 260 27.67 7.99 22.01
CA GLU A 260 27.58 6.68 21.30
C GLU A 260 27.92 6.82 19.82
N GLN A 261 28.50 5.76 19.28
CA GLN A 261 28.76 5.59 17.87
C GLN A 261 28.12 4.27 17.40
N ALA A 262 27.55 4.29 16.23
CA ALA A 262 26.93 3.13 15.63
C ALA A 262 27.37 2.92 14.17
N THR A 263 26.95 1.81 13.60
CA THR A 263 27.12 1.52 12.17
C THR A 263 25.75 1.47 11.51
N ILE A 264 25.58 2.20 10.43
CA ILE A 264 24.36 2.16 9.61
C ILE A 264 24.30 0.81 8.89
N VAL A 265 23.17 0.10 9.01
CA VAL A 265 22.93 -1.17 8.31
C VAL A 265 22.00 -1.00 7.11
N GLY A 266 21.27 0.08 7.05
CA GLY A 266 20.37 0.41 5.95
C GLY A 266 19.37 1.51 6.30
N LEU A 267 18.40 1.65 5.44
CA LEU A 267 17.21 2.47 5.68
C LEU A 267 15.99 1.55 5.82
N SER A 268 15.09 1.89 6.73
CA SER A 268 13.82 1.18 6.91
C SER A 268 13.11 0.93 5.57
N PRO A 269 12.45 -0.21 5.35
CA PRO A 269 11.62 -0.47 4.19
C PRO A 269 10.52 0.57 3.98
N SER A 270 10.03 1.17 5.07
CA SER A 270 9.04 2.25 5.02
C SER A 270 9.61 3.59 4.51
N CYS A 271 10.94 3.76 4.49
CA CYS A 271 11.59 4.92 3.89
C CYS A 271 11.60 4.80 2.37
N ARG A 272 10.72 5.50 1.69
CA ARG A 272 10.56 5.40 0.22
C ARG A 272 10.72 6.76 -0.48
N GLY A 273 10.68 6.74 -1.78
CA GLY A 273 10.61 7.93 -2.63
C GLY A 273 11.77 8.92 -2.46
N ALA A 274 11.44 10.20 -2.49
CA ALA A 274 12.40 11.29 -2.46
C ALA A 274 13.22 11.35 -1.17
N LEU A 275 12.62 11.02 -0.01
CA LEU A 275 13.32 11.02 1.27
C LEU A 275 14.41 9.94 1.29
N ARG A 276 14.12 8.73 0.81
CA ARG A 276 15.11 7.65 0.73
C ARG A 276 16.30 8.05 -0.11
N ARG A 277 16.08 8.60 -1.31
CA ARG A 277 17.16 9.08 -2.18
C ARG A 277 17.98 10.15 -1.50
N ARG A 278 17.33 11.16 -0.89
CA ARG A 278 18.01 12.24 -0.19
C ARG A 278 18.90 11.73 0.96
N LEU A 279 18.42 10.78 1.76
CA LEU A 279 19.22 10.21 2.86
C LEU A 279 20.43 9.44 2.31
N MET A 280 20.26 8.70 1.23
CA MET A 280 21.36 7.99 0.57
C MET A 280 22.41 8.97 0.00
N ASP A 281 21.97 10.02 -0.67
CA ASP A 281 22.85 11.06 -1.25
C ASP A 281 23.64 11.80 -0.17
N LEU A 282 23.04 11.99 1.01
CA LEU A 282 23.71 12.58 2.17
C LEU A 282 24.68 11.61 2.85
N GLY A 283 24.78 10.36 2.43
CA GLY A 283 25.74 9.38 2.92
C GLY A 283 25.22 8.45 4.02
N PHE A 284 23.91 8.45 4.31
CA PHE A 284 23.31 7.49 5.22
C PHE A 284 23.16 6.12 4.53
N VAL A 285 24.28 5.47 4.26
CA VAL A 285 24.36 4.20 3.53
C VAL A 285 24.99 3.12 4.41
N LYS A 286 24.69 1.86 4.08
CA LYS A 286 25.19 0.68 4.79
C LYS A 286 26.71 0.74 4.98
N GLY A 287 27.16 0.47 6.21
CA GLY A 287 28.57 0.45 6.61
C GLY A 287 29.11 1.81 7.06
N SER A 288 28.39 2.91 6.87
CA SER A 288 28.81 4.22 7.37
C SER A 288 28.73 4.26 8.90
N ARG A 289 29.76 4.84 9.52
CA ARG A 289 29.74 5.14 10.96
C ARG A 289 28.95 6.42 11.20
N ILE A 290 28.23 6.46 12.31
CA ILE A 290 27.40 7.60 12.70
C ILE A 290 27.50 7.84 14.21
N ALA A 291 27.54 9.10 14.60
CA ALA A 291 27.50 9.53 15.98
C ALA A 291 26.74 10.86 16.08
N ILE A 292 26.25 11.20 17.24
CA ILE A 292 25.70 12.54 17.51
C ILE A 292 26.85 13.54 17.65
N ASP A 293 26.75 14.63 16.90
CA ASP A 293 27.63 15.81 17.02
C ASP A 293 27.06 16.81 18.02
N MET A 294 25.80 17.17 17.82
CA MET A 294 25.11 18.16 18.63
C MET A 294 23.59 17.85 18.69
N GLU A 295 23.03 18.10 19.85
CA GLU A 295 21.57 18.03 20.04
C GLU A 295 21.00 19.43 20.29
N SER A 296 19.86 19.72 19.66
CA SER A 296 19.06 20.89 20.03
C SER A 296 18.46 20.70 21.43
N PRO A 297 18.05 21.75 22.14
CA PRO A 297 17.48 21.64 23.49
C PRO A 297 16.26 20.70 23.60
N MET A 298 15.53 20.54 22.53
CA MET A 298 14.35 19.64 22.45
C MET A 298 14.68 18.32 21.72
N ARG A 299 15.95 18.02 21.45
CA ARG A 299 16.40 16.85 20.67
C ARG A 299 15.78 16.74 19.27
N ASN A 300 15.34 17.85 18.70
CA ASN A 300 14.77 17.90 17.36
C ASN A 300 14.94 19.28 16.71
N PRO A 301 15.83 19.43 15.70
CA PRO A 301 16.67 18.39 15.08
C PRO A 301 17.86 17.96 15.93
N VAL A 302 18.46 16.81 15.54
CA VAL A 302 19.76 16.33 16.04
C VAL A 302 20.77 16.37 14.89
N ALA A 303 21.97 16.86 15.16
CA ALA A 303 23.08 16.86 14.20
C ALA A 303 23.90 15.58 14.37
N TYR A 304 24.11 14.87 13.27
CA TYR A 304 24.88 13.62 13.22
C TYR A 304 26.14 13.80 12.37
N VAL A 305 27.25 13.23 12.83
CA VAL A 305 28.44 13.07 12.00
C VAL A 305 28.33 11.78 11.22
N VAL A 306 28.32 11.87 9.89
CA VAL A 306 28.35 10.74 8.97
C VAL A 306 29.38 11.02 7.87
N ARG A 307 30.31 10.08 7.65
CA ARG A 307 31.38 10.22 6.63
C ARG A 307 32.16 11.53 6.69
N GLY A 308 32.35 12.08 7.92
CA GLY A 308 33.07 13.33 8.14
C GLY A 308 32.25 14.60 7.91
N THR A 309 30.98 14.50 7.63
CA THR A 309 30.06 15.63 7.42
C THR A 309 29.02 15.67 8.55
N VAL A 310 28.76 16.88 9.07
CA VAL A 310 27.71 17.10 10.07
C VAL A 310 26.39 17.40 9.36
N ILE A 311 25.37 16.60 9.64
CA ILE A 311 24.06 16.70 9.01
C ILE A 311 22.99 16.71 10.10
N ALA A 312 22.16 17.75 10.11
CA ALA A 312 21.03 17.86 11.01
C ALA A 312 19.80 17.14 10.41
N LEU A 313 19.24 16.22 11.17
CA LEU A 313 18.01 15.53 10.84
C LEU A 313 16.94 15.79 11.89
N ARG A 314 15.69 15.92 11.43
CA ARG A 314 14.54 15.88 12.31
C ARG A 314 14.23 14.44 12.71
N HIS A 315 13.50 14.27 13.79
CA HIS A 315 13.11 12.93 14.30
C HIS A 315 12.39 12.10 13.25
N ASP A 316 11.45 12.70 12.51
CA ASP A 316 10.70 12.08 11.41
C ASP A 316 11.57 11.62 10.23
N GLN A 317 12.80 12.11 10.11
CA GLN A 317 13.77 11.66 9.12
C GLN A 317 14.74 10.63 9.71
N ALA A 318 15.24 10.86 10.93
CA ALA A 318 16.20 9.99 11.60
C ALA A 318 15.63 8.59 11.92
N GLN A 319 14.33 8.49 12.20
CA GLN A 319 13.66 7.20 12.47
C GLN A 319 13.78 6.17 11.34
N TYR A 320 14.03 6.61 10.11
CA TYR A 320 14.19 5.72 8.97
C TYR A 320 15.59 5.14 8.80
N ILE A 321 16.57 5.61 9.59
CA ILE A 321 17.95 5.13 9.52
C ILE A 321 18.11 4.00 10.53
N LEU A 322 18.50 2.83 10.04
CA LEU A 322 18.71 1.63 10.86
C LEU A 322 20.18 1.47 11.21
N ILE A 323 20.46 1.25 12.49
CA ILE A 323 21.82 1.16 13.05
C ILE A 323 22.01 -0.14 13.83
N GLN A 324 23.26 -0.56 13.93
CA GLN A 324 23.73 -1.67 14.77
C GLN A 324 25.08 -1.31 15.40
N ASN A 325 25.58 -2.21 16.26
CA ASN A 325 26.88 -2.10 16.88
C ASN A 325 27.07 -0.76 17.64
N VAL A 326 26.04 -0.37 18.38
CA VAL A 326 26.10 0.83 19.24
C VAL A 326 27.17 0.63 20.30
N ARG A 327 28.11 1.56 20.40
CA ARG A 327 29.23 1.53 21.33
C ARG A 327 29.44 2.93 21.93
N LYS A 328 29.73 2.99 23.22
CA LYS A 328 30.18 4.27 23.84
C LYS A 328 31.52 4.65 23.26
N VAL A 329 31.63 5.89 22.85
CA VAL A 329 32.92 6.49 22.49
C VAL A 329 33.62 6.80 23.82
N ALA A 330 34.79 6.20 24.06
CA ALA A 330 35.60 6.59 25.19
C ALA A 330 35.94 8.11 25.03
N ASN A 331 35.53 8.92 26.00
CA ASN A 331 36.03 10.29 26.06
C ASN A 331 37.51 10.18 26.35
N ASP A 332 38.36 10.29 25.33
CA ASP A 332 39.74 10.67 25.53
C ASP A 332 39.68 12.13 26.02
N VAL A 333 39.66 12.26 27.34
CA VAL A 333 39.85 13.54 28.03
C VAL A 333 41.28 13.99 27.68
N GLN A 334 41.41 14.94 26.77
CA GLN A 334 42.57 15.80 26.69
C GLN A 334 42.31 17.09 27.46
#